data_83d6e2f0f584e717e8f1ffb666bc4513
#
_entry.id   83d6e2f0f584e717e8f1ffb666bc4513
#
_cell.length_a   1.000
_cell.length_b   1.000
_cell.length_c   1.000
_cell.angle_alpha   90.00
_cell.angle_beta   90.00
_cell.angle_gamma   90.00
#
_symmetry.space_group_name_H-M   'P 1'
#
loop_
_entity.id
_entity.type
_entity.pdbx_description
1 polymer ?
#
loop_
_entity_poly.entity_id
_entity_poly.type
_entity_poly.pdbx_seq_one_letter_code
_entity_poly.pdbx_strand_id
1 'polypeptide(L)'
;MEAAMAGTKHDAELFVERWSGMGNEDQDTQLFWIGLFQDVLGLENALDLLKFEQPVHTAASEHKGFIDVLIPSAKTIVEQKSYGKDLSKQDERQDRHVNAAQQALGYVGGMALSQKPRYIIACNFEEFWIYDTEVDPLCKGEPLKIKLSDLPSNLSAIQFLAGEGEAPDVIQRKVDVEAGRIMGKIHEAIAESFEAADFDRNDVNVHHAISSF
;
A
#
# COMPACT_ATOMS: atom_id res chain seq x y z
N MET A 1 18.09 15.54 -15.98
CA MET A 1 17.69 14.68 -14.87
C MET A 1 18.01 13.27 -15.31
N GLU A 2 19.08 12.72 -14.77
CA GLU A 2 19.49 11.34 -15.04
C GLU A 2 18.44 10.45 -14.39
N ALA A 3 17.88 9.51 -15.15
CA ALA A 3 16.95 8.54 -14.61
C ALA A 3 17.72 7.73 -13.55
N ALA A 4 17.29 7.80 -12.29
CA ALA A 4 17.81 6.94 -11.25
C ALA A 4 17.71 5.50 -11.76
N MET A 5 18.83 4.78 -11.84
CA MET A 5 18.81 3.37 -12.22
C MET A 5 18.11 2.64 -11.08
N ALA A 6 16.91 2.12 -11.31
CA ALA A 6 16.24 1.25 -10.36
C ALA A 6 17.21 0.15 -9.91
N GLY A 7 17.24 -0.15 -8.63
CA GLY A 7 18.07 -1.21 -8.09
C GLY A 7 17.83 -2.52 -8.84
N THR A 8 18.87 -3.31 -8.96
CA THR A 8 18.81 -4.57 -9.71
C THR A 8 18.16 -5.67 -8.85
N LYS A 9 17.72 -6.75 -9.50
CA LYS A 9 17.29 -7.96 -8.79
C LYS A 9 18.36 -8.45 -7.81
N HIS A 10 19.62 -8.37 -8.20
CA HIS A 10 20.75 -8.78 -7.36
C HIS A 10 20.89 -7.92 -6.10
N ASP A 11 20.72 -6.61 -6.21
CA ASP A 11 20.77 -5.71 -5.05
C ASP A 11 19.64 -6.02 -4.06
N ALA A 12 18.44 -6.33 -4.59
CA ALA A 12 17.34 -6.79 -3.76
C ALA A 12 17.62 -8.16 -3.09
N GLU A 13 18.28 -9.09 -3.76
CA GLU A 13 18.70 -10.37 -3.18
C GLU A 13 19.67 -10.15 -2.01
N LEU A 14 20.64 -9.26 -2.16
CA LEU A 14 21.58 -8.91 -1.08
C LEU A 14 20.89 -8.21 0.10
N PHE A 15 19.91 -7.35 -0.19
CA PHE A 15 19.11 -6.71 0.83
C PHE A 15 18.29 -7.73 1.62
N VAL A 16 17.63 -8.66 0.94
CA VAL A 16 16.87 -9.76 1.58
C VAL A 16 17.78 -10.64 2.43
N GLU A 17 18.96 -11.02 1.93
CA GLU A 17 19.93 -11.82 2.68
C GLU A 17 20.34 -11.12 3.99
N ARG A 18 20.62 -9.81 3.93
CA ARG A 18 20.99 -9.00 5.10
C ARG A 18 19.92 -9.00 6.17
N TRP A 19 18.66 -8.87 5.81
CA TRP A 19 17.56 -8.66 6.74
C TRP A 19 16.76 -9.92 7.08
N SER A 20 17.08 -11.05 6.46
CA SER A 20 16.38 -12.30 6.70
C SER A 20 16.52 -12.77 8.14
N GLY A 21 15.40 -12.94 8.83
CA GLY A 21 15.35 -13.50 10.19
C GLY A 21 15.77 -12.52 11.29
N MET A 22 15.87 -11.21 11.01
CA MET A 22 16.31 -10.22 12.01
C MET A 22 15.61 -8.86 11.81
N GLY A 23 15.72 -8.00 12.81
CA GLY A 23 15.25 -6.62 12.80
C GLY A 23 14.61 -6.22 14.13
N ASN A 24 15.08 -5.12 14.69
CA ASN A 24 14.56 -4.50 15.91
C ASN A 24 14.01 -3.11 15.57
N GLU A 25 12.78 -2.82 15.98
CA GLU A 25 12.10 -1.56 15.63
C GLU A 25 12.87 -0.32 16.13
N ASP A 26 13.48 -0.39 17.31
CA ASP A 26 14.19 0.76 17.90
C ASP A 26 15.59 0.97 17.33
N GLN A 27 16.23 -0.09 16.82
CA GLN A 27 17.66 -0.07 16.43
C GLN A 27 17.86 -0.08 14.92
N ASP A 28 17.01 -0.80 14.19
CA ASP A 28 17.27 -1.18 12.80
C ASP A 28 16.36 -0.45 11.79
N THR A 29 15.28 0.19 12.23
CA THR A 29 14.29 0.84 11.33
C THR A 29 14.94 1.78 10.34
N GLN A 30 15.81 2.67 10.80
CA GLN A 30 16.45 3.65 9.92
C GLN A 30 17.35 2.97 8.87
N LEU A 31 18.18 2.03 9.30
CA LEU A 31 19.09 1.31 8.42
C LEU A 31 18.35 0.47 7.38
N PHE A 32 17.26 -0.17 7.79
CA PHE A 32 16.41 -0.95 6.90
C PHE A 32 15.79 -0.08 5.79
N TRP A 33 15.14 1.02 6.15
CA TRP A 33 14.47 1.89 5.18
C TRP A 33 15.44 2.67 4.30
N ILE A 34 16.58 3.10 4.84
CA ILE A 34 17.64 3.72 4.03
C ILE A 34 18.19 2.70 3.01
N GLY A 35 18.50 1.47 3.45
CA GLY A 35 18.96 0.40 2.57
C GLY A 35 17.93 0.02 1.51
N LEU A 36 16.62 -0.05 1.87
CA LEU A 36 15.56 -0.30 0.90
C LEU A 36 15.54 0.77 -0.20
N PHE A 37 15.70 2.04 0.17
CA PHE A 37 15.71 3.15 -0.79
C PHE A 37 16.98 3.18 -1.62
N GLN A 38 18.16 2.99 -1.01
CA GLN A 38 19.44 3.07 -1.72
C GLN A 38 19.71 1.80 -2.53
N ASP A 39 19.65 0.64 -1.89
CA ASP A 39 20.10 -0.61 -2.49
C ASP A 39 19.03 -1.23 -3.40
N VAL A 40 17.73 -1.13 -3.02
CA VAL A 40 16.65 -1.79 -3.76
C VAL A 40 15.96 -0.85 -4.74
N LEU A 41 15.69 0.40 -4.34
CA LEU A 41 15.06 1.39 -5.23
C LEU A 41 16.06 2.23 -6.04
N GLY A 42 17.38 2.14 -5.75
CA GLY A 42 18.43 2.85 -6.45
C GLY A 42 18.43 4.37 -6.21
N LEU A 43 17.92 4.83 -5.06
CA LEU A 43 17.77 6.24 -4.72
C LEU A 43 18.93 6.71 -3.83
N GLU A 44 19.96 7.30 -4.40
CA GLU A 44 21.16 7.74 -3.67
C GLU A 44 20.84 8.75 -2.55
N ASN A 45 19.79 9.55 -2.71
CA ASN A 45 19.39 10.61 -1.78
C ASN A 45 18.32 10.13 -0.75
N ALA A 46 18.35 8.88 -0.34
CA ALA A 46 17.36 8.29 0.58
C ALA A 46 17.12 9.14 1.86
N LEU A 47 18.18 9.74 2.42
CA LEU A 47 18.08 10.59 3.62
C LEU A 47 17.27 11.87 3.40
N ASP A 48 17.21 12.38 2.18
CA ASP A 48 16.39 13.56 1.84
C ASP A 48 14.91 13.18 1.65
N LEU A 49 14.65 11.92 1.28
CA LEU A 49 13.31 11.40 1.00
C LEU A 49 12.61 10.83 2.22
N LEU A 50 13.38 10.33 3.20
CA LEU A 50 12.89 9.68 4.41
C LEU A 50 12.96 10.63 5.61
N LYS A 51 11.92 10.64 6.42
CA LYS A 51 11.91 11.33 7.72
C LYS A 51 11.57 10.31 8.79
N PHE A 52 12.42 10.23 9.79
CA PHE A 52 12.27 9.28 10.90
C PHE A 52 11.79 9.98 12.15
N GLU A 53 11.10 9.25 13.02
CA GLU A 53 10.66 9.69 14.36
C GLU A 53 9.95 11.06 14.32
N GLN A 54 9.02 11.23 13.35
CA GLN A 54 8.34 12.50 13.20
C GLN A 54 7.30 12.72 14.30
N PRO A 55 7.46 13.75 15.15
CA PRO A 55 6.50 14.00 16.22
C PRO A 55 5.15 14.45 15.65
N VAL A 56 4.08 13.86 16.16
CA VAL A 56 2.70 14.23 15.84
C VAL A 56 1.89 14.42 17.08
N HIS A 57 0.95 15.37 17.02
CA HIS A 57 -0.04 15.55 18.07
C HIS A 57 -1.23 14.63 17.75
N THR A 58 -1.47 13.63 18.60
CA THR A 58 -2.67 12.81 18.44
C THR A 58 -3.89 13.57 18.93
N ALA A 59 -4.94 13.62 18.13
CA ALA A 59 -6.19 14.32 18.51
C ALA A 59 -6.89 13.72 19.75
N ALA A 60 -6.46 12.54 20.18
CA ALA A 60 -7.10 11.76 21.25
C ALA A 60 -6.32 11.74 22.58
N SER A 61 -5.11 12.28 22.65
CA SER A 61 -4.32 12.32 23.89
C SER A 61 -3.38 13.51 23.89
N GLU A 62 -3.08 14.04 25.10
CA GLU A 62 -2.03 15.05 25.30
C GLU A 62 -0.61 14.51 25.05
N HIS A 63 -0.50 13.21 24.75
CA HIS A 63 0.78 12.55 24.49
C HIS A 63 1.21 12.76 23.04
N LYS A 64 2.48 13.10 22.86
CA LYS A 64 3.14 13.13 21.55
C LYS A 64 3.28 11.70 21.05
N GLY A 65 2.77 11.41 19.85
CA GLY A 65 3.12 10.21 19.11
C GLY A 65 4.28 10.49 18.15
N PHE A 66 4.89 9.44 17.66
CA PHE A 66 5.94 9.54 16.65
C PHE A 66 5.58 8.62 15.49
N ILE A 67 5.75 9.13 14.28
CA ILE A 67 5.67 8.31 13.05
C ILE A 67 7.06 7.74 12.84
N ASP A 68 7.18 6.42 12.78
CA ASP A 68 8.48 5.76 12.66
C ASP A 68 9.19 6.17 11.37
N VAL A 69 8.46 6.10 10.22
CA VAL A 69 8.97 6.57 8.93
C VAL A 69 7.89 7.35 8.17
N LEU A 70 8.23 8.54 7.71
CA LEU A 70 7.41 9.34 6.81
C LEU A 70 8.12 9.48 5.47
N ILE A 71 7.41 9.17 4.38
CA ILE A 71 7.86 9.27 2.99
C ILE A 71 6.98 10.30 2.26
N PRO A 72 7.33 11.60 2.32
CA PRO A 72 6.46 12.66 1.82
C PRO A 72 6.19 12.57 0.31
N SER A 73 7.19 12.20 -0.50
CA SER A 73 7.08 12.05 -1.95
C SER A 73 6.05 11.01 -2.36
N ALA A 74 5.97 9.91 -1.62
CA ALA A 74 5.01 8.83 -1.83
C ALA A 74 3.71 8.98 -1.04
N LYS A 75 3.54 10.08 -0.27
CA LYS A 75 2.41 10.26 0.66
C LYS A 75 2.19 9.03 1.55
N THR A 76 3.25 8.51 2.11
CA THR A 76 3.24 7.25 2.87
C THR A 76 3.76 7.47 4.28
N ILE A 77 3.13 6.83 5.26
CA ILE A 77 3.67 6.65 6.61
C ILE A 77 3.84 5.16 6.89
N VAL A 78 4.82 4.85 7.71
CA VAL A 78 5.14 3.49 8.11
C VAL A 78 5.04 3.37 9.62
N GLU A 79 4.45 2.29 10.07
CA GLU A 79 4.53 1.78 11.44
C GLU A 79 5.42 0.54 11.42
N GLN A 80 6.56 0.65 12.05
CA GLN A 80 7.56 -0.42 12.10
C GLN A 80 7.35 -1.28 13.34
N LYS A 81 7.47 -2.58 13.18
CA LYS A 81 7.49 -3.55 14.28
C LYS A 81 8.73 -4.42 14.17
N SER A 82 9.20 -4.96 15.29
CA SER A 82 10.34 -5.90 15.31
C SER A 82 10.00 -7.18 14.56
N TYR A 83 11.04 -7.83 14.03
CA TYR A 83 10.95 -9.13 13.36
C TYR A 83 10.15 -10.15 14.19
N GLY A 84 9.32 -10.94 13.51
CA GLY A 84 8.48 -11.95 14.13
C GLY A 84 7.25 -11.43 14.88
N LYS A 85 7.01 -10.11 14.87
CA LYS A 85 5.75 -9.54 15.39
C LYS A 85 4.63 -9.73 14.37
N ASP A 86 3.48 -10.20 14.87
CA ASP A 86 2.28 -10.33 14.06
C ASP A 86 1.66 -8.94 13.84
N LEU A 87 1.63 -8.49 12.59
CA LEU A 87 1.11 -7.17 12.20
C LEU A 87 -0.42 -7.04 12.35
N SER A 88 -1.13 -8.17 12.42
CA SER A 88 -2.59 -8.18 12.65
C SER A 88 -2.95 -8.08 14.12
N LYS A 89 -1.99 -8.39 15.00
CA LYS A 89 -2.24 -8.46 16.43
C LYS A 89 -2.48 -7.07 17.01
N GLN A 90 -3.53 -6.97 17.81
CA GLN A 90 -3.87 -5.75 18.52
C GLN A 90 -2.91 -5.54 19.69
N ASP A 91 -2.38 -4.31 19.83
CA ASP A 91 -1.58 -3.96 21.00
C ASP A 91 -2.52 -3.63 22.18
N GLU A 92 -2.38 -4.41 23.27
CA GLU A 92 -3.18 -4.27 24.48
C GLU A 92 -2.70 -3.12 25.40
N ARG A 93 -1.54 -2.47 25.08
CA ARG A 93 -0.86 -1.53 25.98
C ARG A 93 -1.57 -0.20 26.20
N GLN A 94 -2.60 0.15 25.42
CA GLN A 94 -3.25 1.47 25.47
C GLN A 94 -4.77 1.43 25.56
N ASP A 95 -5.39 0.40 26.12
CA ASP A 95 -6.86 0.23 26.12
C ASP A 95 -7.51 0.35 24.71
N ARG A 96 -6.71 0.27 23.67
CA ARG A 96 -7.13 0.33 22.27
C ARG A 96 -6.74 -0.95 21.59
N HIS A 97 -7.74 -1.69 21.15
CA HIS A 97 -7.55 -2.86 20.31
C HIS A 97 -7.26 -2.42 18.85
N VAL A 98 -6.04 -1.97 18.58
CA VAL A 98 -5.61 -1.50 17.25
C VAL A 98 -4.39 -2.30 16.77
N ASN A 99 -4.39 -2.69 15.50
CA ASN A 99 -3.23 -3.29 14.86
C ASN A 99 -2.21 -2.21 14.43
N ALA A 100 -1.05 -2.61 13.91
CA ALA A 100 0.02 -1.69 13.53
C ALA A 100 -0.45 -0.59 12.56
N ALA A 101 -1.21 -0.92 11.52
CA ALA A 101 -1.71 0.06 10.56
C ALA A 101 -2.72 1.03 11.18
N GLN A 102 -3.59 0.55 12.07
CA GLN A 102 -4.55 1.39 12.79
C GLN A 102 -3.86 2.29 13.83
N GLN A 103 -2.73 1.86 14.39
CA GLN A 103 -1.88 2.69 15.23
C GLN A 103 -1.34 3.87 14.41
N ALA A 104 -0.74 3.62 13.25
CA ALA A 104 -0.29 4.66 12.32
C ALA A 104 -1.43 5.59 11.89
N LEU A 105 -2.61 5.05 11.58
CA LEU A 105 -3.80 5.83 11.25
C LEU A 105 -4.19 6.81 12.36
N GLY A 106 -3.98 6.44 13.61
CA GLY A 106 -4.22 7.30 14.78
C GLY A 106 -3.41 8.61 14.74
N TYR A 107 -2.25 8.61 14.10
CA TYR A 107 -1.40 9.79 13.94
C TYR A 107 -1.91 10.74 12.84
N VAL A 108 -2.61 10.22 11.84
CA VAL A 108 -3.12 11.00 10.69
C VAL A 108 -4.11 12.09 11.11
N GLY A 109 -4.86 11.86 12.19
CA GLY A 109 -5.81 12.84 12.74
C GLY A 109 -5.17 14.16 13.16
N GLY A 110 -3.90 14.14 13.58
CA GLY A 110 -3.12 15.32 13.98
C GLY A 110 -2.36 16.03 12.85
N MET A 111 -2.39 15.46 11.63
CA MET A 111 -1.66 16.01 10.48
C MET A 111 -2.48 17.06 9.72
N ALA A 112 -1.80 18.06 9.13
CA ALA A 112 -2.44 18.99 8.21
C ALA A 112 -2.99 18.25 6.98
N LEU A 113 -4.12 18.70 6.43
CA LEU A 113 -4.78 18.03 5.28
C LEU A 113 -3.84 17.80 4.10
N SER A 114 -2.94 18.75 3.81
CA SER A 114 -1.95 18.64 2.73
C SER A 114 -0.86 17.61 2.99
N GLN A 115 -0.71 17.16 4.22
CA GLN A 115 0.32 16.21 4.67
C GLN A 115 -0.26 14.83 4.98
N LYS A 116 -1.58 14.66 4.87
CA LYS A 116 -2.20 13.36 5.14
C LYS A 116 -1.69 12.32 4.16
N PRO A 117 -1.26 11.16 4.67
CA PRO A 117 -0.78 10.09 3.83
C PRO A 117 -1.96 9.47 3.06
N ARG A 118 -1.67 9.00 1.86
CA ARG A 118 -2.54 8.11 1.13
C ARG A 118 -2.29 6.66 1.51
N TYR A 119 -1.02 6.30 1.68
CA TYR A 119 -0.66 4.93 2.03
C TYR A 119 -0.21 4.82 3.48
N ILE A 120 -0.63 3.75 4.12
CA ILE A 120 -0.14 3.33 5.43
C ILE A 120 0.50 1.97 5.26
N ILE A 121 1.74 1.83 5.71
CA ILE A 121 2.48 0.58 5.68
C ILE A 121 2.70 0.12 7.11
N ALA A 122 2.29 -1.11 7.44
CA ALA A 122 2.78 -1.83 8.60
C ALA A 122 3.91 -2.77 8.14
N CYS A 123 5.06 -2.71 8.79
CA CYS A 123 6.24 -3.50 8.44
C CYS A 123 6.83 -4.15 9.69
N ASN A 124 7.33 -5.39 9.56
CA ASN A 124 7.99 -6.13 10.62
C ASN A 124 9.34 -6.73 10.19
N PHE A 125 10.01 -6.14 9.19
CA PHE A 125 11.22 -6.65 8.54
C PHE A 125 11.04 -7.95 7.72
N GLU A 126 9.89 -8.60 7.81
CA GLU A 126 9.56 -9.82 7.07
C GLU A 126 8.46 -9.59 6.04
N GLU A 127 7.51 -8.70 6.37
CA GLU A 127 6.36 -8.39 5.53
C GLU A 127 6.09 -6.88 5.51
N PHE A 128 5.59 -6.41 4.37
CA PHE A 128 5.01 -5.08 4.17
C PHE A 128 3.51 -5.24 3.93
N TRP A 129 2.70 -4.68 4.78
CA TRP A 129 1.24 -4.63 4.64
C TRP A 129 0.82 -3.22 4.26
N ILE A 130 0.43 -3.02 3.02
CA ILE A 130 0.16 -1.72 2.42
C ILE A 130 -1.33 -1.49 2.33
N TYR A 131 -1.80 -0.42 2.95
CA TYR A 131 -3.20 0.02 2.93
C TYR A 131 -3.31 1.33 2.14
N ASP A 132 -4.31 1.43 1.26
CA ASP A 132 -4.69 2.68 0.59
C ASP A 132 -5.87 3.31 1.34
N THR A 133 -5.64 4.45 2.00
CA THR A 133 -6.66 5.13 2.80
C THR A 133 -7.78 5.77 1.97
N GLU A 134 -7.60 5.95 0.66
CA GLU A 134 -8.67 6.37 -0.24
C GLU A 134 -9.69 5.25 -0.47
N VAL A 135 -9.27 3.99 -0.33
CA VAL A 135 -10.12 2.80 -0.52
C VAL A 135 -10.59 2.24 0.81
N ASP A 136 -9.69 2.13 1.78
CA ASP A 136 -9.97 1.67 3.14
C ASP A 136 -9.52 2.72 4.17
N PRO A 137 -10.35 3.74 4.42
CA PRO A 137 -10.00 4.84 5.33
C PRO A 137 -9.73 4.43 6.78
N LEU A 138 -10.11 3.23 7.16
CA LEU A 138 -9.97 2.72 8.54
C LEU A 138 -8.93 1.60 8.68
N CYS A 139 -8.26 1.21 7.60
CA CYS A 139 -7.28 0.11 7.55
C CYS A 139 -7.83 -1.18 8.21
N LYS A 140 -9.07 -1.55 7.85
CA LYS A 140 -9.77 -2.73 8.38
C LYS A 140 -9.92 -3.85 7.36
N GLY A 141 -9.78 -3.52 6.08
CA GLY A 141 -9.82 -4.47 4.98
C GLY A 141 -8.51 -5.25 4.84
N GLU A 142 -8.46 -6.07 3.80
CA GLU A 142 -7.26 -6.84 3.47
C GLU A 142 -6.22 -5.94 2.79
N PRO A 143 -4.99 -5.82 3.33
CA PRO A 143 -3.92 -5.04 2.72
C PRO A 143 -3.27 -5.77 1.53
N LEU A 144 -2.56 -5.02 0.69
CA LEU A 144 -1.57 -5.62 -0.19
C LEU A 144 -0.40 -6.11 0.67
N LYS A 145 -0.14 -7.42 0.66
CA LYS A 145 0.94 -8.05 1.42
C LYS A 145 2.11 -8.40 0.51
N ILE A 146 3.29 -7.93 0.86
CA ILE A 146 4.53 -8.23 0.17
C ILE A 146 5.50 -8.82 1.20
N LYS A 147 6.00 -10.02 0.94
CA LYS A 147 7.06 -10.59 1.77
C LYS A 147 8.41 -10.04 1.38
N LEU A 148 9.28 -9.85 2.36
CA LEU A 148 10.67 -9.46 2.11
C LEU A 148 11.35 -10.42 1.11
N SER A 149 11.13 -11.74 1.28
CA SER A 149 11.66 -12.79 0.38
C SER A 149 11.23 -12.64 -1.08
N ASP A 150 10.11 -12.01 -1.33
CA ASP A 150 9.52 -11.89 -2.66
C ASP A 150 9.99 -10.63 -3.40
N LEU A 151 10.65 -9.68 -2.70
CA LEU A 151 11.12 -8.42 -3.28
C LEU A 151 11.95 -8.59 -4.55
N PRO A 152 12.94 -9.52 -4.63
CA PRO A 152 13.77 -9.67 -5.82
C PRO A 152 12.98 -10.03 -7.09
N SER A 153 11.81 -10.64 -6.91
CA SER A 153 10.92 -11.03 -8.01
C SER A 153 9.75 -10.06 -8.21
N ASN A 154 9.59 -9.07 -7.34
CA ASN A 154 8.43 -8.18 -7.30
C ASN A 154 8.79 -6.72 -6.98
N LEU A 155 9.90 -6.22 -7.53
CA LEU A 155 10.38 -4.86 -7.29
C LEU A 155 9.34 -3.79 -7.65
N SER A 156 8.55 -4.02 -8.69
CA SER A 156 7.50 -3.09 -9.11
C SER A 156 6.47 -2.81 -8.02
N ALA A 157 6.29 -3.74 -7.08
CA ALA A 157 5.30 -3.61 -6.01
C ALA A 157 5.63 -2.49 -4.99
N ILE A 158 6.91 -2.07 -4.91
CA ILE A 158 7.36 -1.02 -4.01
C ILE A 158 7.88 0.24 -4.73
N GLN A 159 7.90 0.26 -6.06
CA GLN A 159 8.40 1.41 -6.84
C GLN A 159 7.63 2.72 -6.55
N PHE A 160 6.35 2.63 -6.18
CA PHE A 160 5.58 3.81 -5.80
C PHE A 160 6.21 4.59 -4.62
N LEU A 161 7.02 3.94 -3.79
CA LEU A 161 7.74 4.58 -2.68
C LEU A 161 8.79 5.58 -3.16
N ALA A 162 9.29 5.44 -4.39
CA ALA A 162 10.15 6.43 -5.02
C ALA A 162 9.42 7.75 -5.37
N GLY A 163 8.11 7.81 -5.16
CA GLY A 163 7.28 8.96 -5.51
C GLY A 163 6.76 8.93 -6.94
N GLU A 164 6.96 7.82 -7.64
CA GLU A 164 6.51 7.62 -9.01
C GLU A 164 5.38 6.58 -9.06
N GLY A 165 4.21 7.02 -9.55
CA GLY A 165 3.08 6.12 -9.74
C GLY A 165 2.24 5.83 -8.49
N GLU A 166 1.52 4.73 -8.53
CA GLU A 166 0.61 4.27 -7.48
C GLU A 166 0.96 2.84 -7.06
N ALA A 167 0.55 2.45 -5.84
CA ALA A 167 0.72 1.07 -5.41
C ALA A 167 0.01 0.09 -6.37
N PRO A 168 0.56 -1.10 -6.64
CA PRO A 168 0.04 -2.03 -7.64
C PRO A 168 -1.42 -2.42 -7.43
N ASP A 169 -1.86 -2.55 -6.19
CA ASP A 169 -3.25 -2.87 -5.86
C ASP A 169 -4.23 -1.78 -6.33
N VAL A 170 -3.80 -0.51 -6.30
CA VAL A 170 -4.61 0.61 -6.81
C VAL A 170 -4.71 0.56 -8.33
N ILE A 171 -3.61 0.24 -9.00
CA ILE A 171 -3.60 0.07 -10.46
C ILE A 171 -4.54 -1.07 -10.86
N GLN A 172 -4.45 -2.22 -10.18
CA GLN A 172 -5.30 -3.37 -10.47
C GLN A 172 -6.79 -3.03 -10.25
N ARG A 173 -7.14 -2.40 -9.15
CA ARG A 173 -8.53 -1.99 -8.89
C ARG A 173 -9.06 -1.01 -9.92
N LYS A 174 -8.24 -0.06 -10.39
CA LYS A 174 -8.64 0.87 -11.46
C LYS A 174 -8.91 0.11 -12.77
N VAL A 175 -8.08 -0.86 -13.09
CA VAL A 175 -8.27 -1.72 -14.27
C VAL A 175 -9.55 -2.54 -14.13
N ASP A 176 -9.80 -3.14 -12.97
CA ASP A 176 -10.99 -3.97 -12.73
C ASP A 176 -12.28 -3.13 -12.81
N VAL A 177 -12.29 -1.91 -12.24
CA VAL A 177 -13.44 -0.98 -12.33
C VAL A 177 -13.69 -0.56 -13.78
N GLU A 178 -12.63 -0.20 -14.52
CA GLU A 178 -12.77 0.20 -15.92
C GLU A 178 -13.20 -0.97 -16.81
N ALA A 179 -12.67 -2.17 -16.57
CA ALA A 179 -13.12 -3.38 -17.25
C ALA A 179 -14.60 -3.66 -16.97
N GLY A 180 -15.05 -3.55 -15.72
CA GLY A 180 -16.46 -3.68 -15.35
C GLY A 180 -17.35 -2.64 -16.03
N ARG A 181 -16.89 -1.38 -16.13
CA ARG A 181 -17.61 -0.31 -16.83
C ARG A 181 -17.73 -0.57 -18.33
N ILE A 182 -16.66 -1.08 -18.96
CA ILE A 182 -16.67 -1.44 -20.38
C ILE A 182 -17.62 -2.61 -20.63
N MET A 183 -17.55 -3.65 -19.78
CA MET A 183 -18.46 -4.80 -19.87
C MET A 183 -19.94 -4.38 -19.73
N GLY A 184 -20.23 -3.48 -18.78
CA GLY A 184 -21.57 -2.91 -18.63
C GLY A 184 -22.08 -2.22 -19.90
N LYS A 185 -21.24 -1.42 -20.56
CA LYS A 185 -21.59 -0.76 -21.83
C LYS A 185 -21.80 -1.76 -22.99
N ILE A 186 -20.97 -2.79 -23.05
CA ILE A 186 -21.12 -3.85 -24.07
C ILE A 186 -22.45 -4.57 -23.85
N HIS A 187 -22.74 -4.95 -22.60
CA HIS A 187 -23.99 -5.61 -22.24
C HIS A 187 -25.22 -4.75 -22.63
N GLU A 188 -25.16 -3.45 -22.37
CA GLU A 188 -26.24 -2.50 -22.71
C GLU A 188 -26.41 -2.36 -24.23
N ALA A 189 -25.33 -2.20 -24.98
CA ALA A 189 -25.36 -2.12 -26.43
C ALA A 189 -25.91 -3.40 -27.10
N ILE A 190 -25.58 -4.58 -26.54
CA ILE A 190 -26.15 -5.84 -27.00
C ILE A 190 -27.65 -5.89 -26.71
N ALA A 191 -28.08 -5.50 -25.48
CA ALA A 191 -29.49 -5.46 -25.12
C ALA A 191 -30.30 -4.53 -26.04
N GLU A 192 -29.78 -3.33 -26.32
CA GLU A 192 -30.40 -2.36 -27.26
C GLU A 192 -30.48 -2.95 -28.67
N SER A 193 -29.50 -3.70 -29.13
CA SER A 193 -29.53 -4.33 -30.44
C SER A 193 -30.63 -5.41 -30.58
N PHE A 194 -30.90 -6.15 -29.49
CA PHE A 194 -32.03 -7.11 -29.45
C PHE A 194 -33.38 -6.39 -29.44
N GLU A 195 -33.52 -5.27 -28.70
CA GLU A 195 -34.74 -4.47 -28.71
C GLU A 195 -35.00 -3.87 -30.09
N ALA A 196 -33.96 -3.37 -30.75
CA ALA A 196 -34.07 -2.82 -32.10
C ALA A 196 -34.45 -3.89 -33.16
N ALA A 197 -34.17 -5.17 -32.87
CA ALA A 197 -34.56 -6.30 -33.69
C ALA A 197 -35.95 -6.88 -33.33
N ASP A 198 -36.74 -6.17 -32.52
CA ASP A 198 -38.08 -6.55 -32.06
C ASP A 198 -38.12 -7.81 -31.15
N PHE A 199 -37.03 -8.08 -30.44
CA PHE A 199 -36.98 -9.14 -29.42
C PHE A 199 -37.30 -8.54 -28.04
N ASP A 200 -38.16 -9.23 -27.28
CA ASP A 200 -38.48 -8.82 -25.91
C ASP A 200 -37.26 -9.06 -24.98
N ARG A 201 -36.77 -7.98 -24.36
CA ARG A 201 -35.66 -8.01 -23.38
C ARG A 201 -35.94 -8.93 -22.19
N ASN A 202 -37.19 -9.19 -21.85
CA ASN A 202 -37.61 -10.06 -20.76
C ASN A 202 -37.79 -11.52 -21.20
N ASP A 203 -37.64 -11.84 -22.49
CA ASP A 203 -37.64 -13.24 -22.93
C ASP A 203 -36.43 -13.98 -22.33
N VAL A 204 -36.68 -15.15 -21.75
CA VAL A 204 -35.66 -15.95 -21.05
C VAL A 204 -34.50 -16.32 -21.98
N ASN A 205 -34.75 -16.56 -23.25
CA ASN A 205 -33.72 -16.90 -24.22
C ASN A 205 -32.85 -15.70 -24.60
N VAL A 206 -33.47 -14.53 -24.74
CA VAL A 206 -32.75 -13.25 -25.00
C VAL A 206 -31.93 -12.88 -23.79
N HIS A 207 -32.49 -12.99 -22.58
CA HIS A 207 -31.75 -12.74 -21.34
C HIS A 207 -30.55 -13.69 -21.16
N HIS A 208 -30.72 -14.96 -21.50
CA HIS A 208 -29.64 -15.94 -21.45
C HIS A 208 -28.56 -15.66 -22.50
N ALA A 209 -28.93 -15.23 -23.71
CA ALA A 209 -27.97 -14.85 -24.74
C ALA A 209 -27.16 -13.62 -24.34
N ILE A 210 -27.81 -12.59 -23.75
CA ILE A 210 -27.13 -11.36 -23.30
C ILE A 210 -26.18 -11.64 -22.12
N SER A 211 -26.55 -12.53 -21.19
CA SER A 211 -25.74 -12.85 -19.99
C SER A 211 -24.63 -13.87 -20.24
N SER A 212 -24.55 -14.47 -21.43
CA SER A 212 -23.48 -15.41 -21.80
C SER A 212 -22.28 -14.72 -22.48
N PHE A 213 -22.35 -13.41 -22.67
CA PHE A 213 -21.23 -12.57 -23.13
C PHE A 213 -20.58 -11.85 -21.95
#